data_58e8d20a1a151ef975d9ccbee8d51e93
#
_entry.id   58e8d20a1a151ef975d9ccbee8d51e93
#
_cell.length_a   1.000
_cell.length_b   1.000
_cell.length_c   1.000
_cell.angle_alpha   90.00
_cell.angle_beta   90.00
_cell.angle_gamma   90.00
#
_symmetry.space_group_name_H-M   'P 1'
#
loop_
_entity.id
_entity.type
_entity.pdbx_description
1 polymer ?
#
loop_
_entity_poly.entity_id
_entity_poly.type
_entity_poly.pdbx_seq_one_letter_code
_entity_poly.pdbx_strand_id
1 'polypeptide(L)' 'MGFGIHSLWGVLVLAADVWAIVQIAQSSASNEKKALWIVLVIFLPLLGLILWYFLGPRGGAKT' A
#
# COMPACT_ATOMS: atom_id res chain seq x y z
N MET A 1 -3.20 17.83 -22.19
CA MET A 1 -3.41 17.36 -21.56
C MET A 1 -2.64 17.03 -20.88
N GLY A 2 -2.52 16.91 -20.32
CA GLY A 2 -1.72 16.78 -19.85
C GLY A 2 -1.35 16.10 -18.76
N PHE A 3 -0.18 15.65 -18.75
CA PHE A 3 0.29 14.98 -17.74
C PHE A 3 0.93 15.98 -16.91
N GLY A 4 0.43 16.52 -16.01
CA GLY A 4 1.09 17.41 -15.10
C GLY A 4 1.57 16.67 -13.91
N ILE A 5 2.09 17.40 -12.92
CA ILE A 5 2.60 16.79 -11.72
C ILE A 5 1.51 16.05 -10.97
N HIS A 6 0.26 16.50 -11.13
CA HIS A 6 -0.83 15.82 -10.46
C HIS A 6 -1.05 14.43 -11.04
N SER A 7 -0.91 14.30 -12.36
CA SER A 7 -1.06 13.00 -12.98
C SER A 7 0.07 12.08 -12.58
N LEU A 8 1.28 12.60 -12.52
CA LEU A 8 2.41 11.81 -12.09
C LEU A 8 2.22 11.35 -10.65
N TRP A 9 1.75 12.25 -9.81
CA TRP A 9 1.55 11.91 -8.42
C TRP A 9 0.51 10.79 -8.28
N GLY A 10 -0.58 10.88 -9.04
CA GLY A 10 -1.60 9.85 -9.01
C GLY A 10 -1.07 8.49 -9.44
N VAL A 11 -0.24 8.49 -10.50
CA VAL A 11 0.34 7.25 -10.96
C VAL A 11 1.27 6.67 -9.91
N LEU A 12 2.07 7.52 -9.27
CA LEU A 12 2.98 7.04 -8.25
C LEU A 12 2.23 6.47 -7.06
N VAL A 13 1.15 7.13 -6.65
CA VAL A 13 0.36 6.64 -5.54
C VAL A 13 -0.27 5.29 -5.90
N LEU A 14 -0.79 5.17 -7.11
CA LEU A 14 -1.37 3.91 -7.54
C LEU A 14 -0.34 2.80 -7.57
N ALA A 15 0.83 3.08 -8.12
CA ALA A 15 1.88 2.08 -8.17
C ALA A 15 2.30 1.65 -6.78
N ALA A 16 2.44 2.61 -5.87
CA ALA A 16 2.80 2.30 -4.50
C ALA A 16 1.70 1.51 -3.81
N ASP A 17 0.44 1.83 -4.11
CA ASP A 17 -0.67 1.12 -3.54
C ASP A 17 -0.65 -0.35 -3.97
N VAL A 18 -0.46 -0.59 -5.25
CA VAL A 18 -0.40 -1.96 -5.76
C VAL A 18 0.75 -2.71 -5.13
N TRP A 19 1.91 -2.05 -5.04
CA TRP A 19 3.07 -2.67 -4.42
C TRP A 19 2.79 -3.02 -2.97
N ALA A 20 2.15 -2.12 -2.24
CA ALA A 20 1.83 -2.37 -0.84
C ALA A 20 0.86 -3.55 -0.72
N ILE A 21 -0.12 -3.63 -1.60
CA ILE A 21 -1.08 -4.73 -1.54
C ILE A 21 -0.36 -6.06 -1.78
N VAL A 22 0.54 -6.10 -2.74
CA VAL A 22 1.30 -7.32 -3.01
C VAL A 22 2.14 -7.69 -1.79
N GLN A 23 2.78 -6.71 -1.18
CA GLN A 23 3.59 -6.97 0.00
C GLN A 23 2.73 -7.50 1.15
N ILE A 24 1.57 -6.92 1.34
CA ILE A 24 0.67 -7.38 2.39
C ILE A 24 0.22 -8.80 2.11
N ALA A 25 -0.14 -9.09 0.87
CA ALA A 25 -0.62 -10.41 0.50
C ALA A 25 0.46 -11.47 0.71
N GLN A 26 1.71 -11.10 0.51
CA GLN A 26 2.81 -12.05 0.65
C GLN A 26 3.36 -12.10 2.05
N SER A 27 2.85 -11.31 2.95
CA SER A 27 3.36 -11.31 4.31
C SER A 27 2.84 -12.53 5.06
N SER A 28 3.41 -12.80 6.22
CA SER A 28 2.94 -13.91 7.03
C SER A 28 1.89 -13.49 8.04
N ALA A 29 1.31 -12.32 7.86
CA ALA A 29 0.26 -11.87 8.76
C ALA A 29 -0.99 -12.72 8.58
N SER A 30 -1.85 -12.70 9.59
CA SER A 30 -3.09 -13.45 9.51
C SER A 30 -4.00 -12.87 8.43
N ASN A 31 -4.96 -13.67 8.00
CA ASN A 31 -5.87 -13.21 6.95
C ASN A 31 -6.63 -11.98 7.37
N GLU A 32 -7.00 -11.90 8.63
CA GLU A 32 -7.72 -10.73 9.12
C GLU A 32 -6.86 -9.48 9.03
N LYS A 33 -5.61 -9.59 9.42
CA LYS A 33 -4.72 -8.45 9.34
C LYS A 33 -4.46 -8.05 7.90
N LYS A 34 -4.29 -9.03 7.03
CA LYS A 34 -4.10 -8.73 5.61
C LYS A 34 -5.30 -7.97 5.07
N ALA A 35 -6.51 -8.44 5.37
CA ALA A 35 -7.70 -7.79 4.88
C ALA A 35 -7.83 -6.37 5.41
N LEU A 36 -7.54 -6.20 6.69
CA LEU A 36 -7.62 -4.88 7.29
C LEU A 36 -6.65 -3.90 6.63
N TRP A 37 -5.41 -4.34 6.42
CA TRP A 37 -4.42 -3.46 5.82
C TRP A 37 -4.72 -3.16 4.37
N ILE A 38 -5.22 -4.14 3.63
CA ILE A 38 -5.58 -3.91 2.24
C ILE A 38 -6.72 -2.91 2.15
N VAL A 39 -7.72 -3.03 3.01
CA VAL A 39 -8.82 -2.08 3.01
C VAL A 39 -8.32 -0.69 3.37
N LEU A 40 -7.42 -0.61 4.34
CA LEU A 40 -6.85 0.67 4.71
C LEU A 40 -6.11 1.30 3.56
N VAL A 41 -5.29 0.53 2.88
CA VAL A 41 -4.49 1.05 1.79
C VAL A 41 -5.38 1.49 0.63
N ILE A 42 -6.46 0.77 0.38
CA ILE A 42 -7.35 1.12 -0.72
C ILE A 42 -8.19 2.35 -0.39
N PHE A 43 -8.76 2.39 0.80
CA PHE A 43 -9.64 3.51 1.14
C PHE A 43 -8.87 4.76 1.51
N LEU A 44 -7.73 4.62 2.10
CA LEU A 44 -6.90 5.77 2.48
C LEU A 44 -5.54 5.59 1.83
N PRO A 45 -5.48 5.81 0.53
CA PRO A 45 -4.23 5.44 -0.18
C PRO A 45 -3.00 6.12 0.37
N LEU A 46 -3.11 7.38 0.74
CA LEU A 46 -1.93 8.05 1.27
C LEU A 46 -1.70 7.71 2.72
N LEU A 47 -2.72 7.87 3.54
CA LEU A 47 -2.57 7.58 4.96
C LEU A 47 -2.31 6.11 5.19
N GLY A 48 -3.05 5.26 4.50
CA GLY A 48 -2.85 3.83 4.64
C GLY A 48 -1.46 3.40 4.24
N LEU A 49 -0.94 4.00 3.17
CA LEU A 49 0.38 3.66 2.71
C LEU A 49 1.43 4.07 3.72
N ILE A 50 1.31 5.25 4.28
CA ILE A 50 2.25 5.73 5.28
C ILE A 50 2.21 4.85 6.52
N LEU A 51 1.01 4.55 7.00
CA LEU A 51 0.86 3.70 8.16
C LEU A 51 1.42 2.31 7.90
N TRP A 52 1.13 1.76 6.71
CA TRP A 52 1.63 0.45 6.38
C TRP A 52 3.14 0.43 6.32
N TYR A 53 3.73 1.48 5.77
CA TYR A 53 5.17 1.53 5.61
C TYR A 53 5.86 1.43 6.97
N PHE A 54 5.28 2.04 7.98
CA PHE A 54 5.90 2.03 9.29
C PHE A 54 5.43 0.88 10.16
N LEU A 55 4.16 0.49 10.05
CA LEU A 55 3.59 -0.47 10.98
C LEU A 55 3.07 -1.74 10.32
N GLY A 56 2.84 -1.70 9.02
CA GLY A 56 2.14 -2.80 8.35
C GLY A 56 3.02 -3.98 8.02
N PRO A 57 2.39 -5.11 7.70
CA PRO A 57 3.14 -6.30 7.35
C PRO A 57 3.76 -6.20 5.96
N ARG A 58 4.87 -6.85 5.78
CA ARG A 58 5.55 -6.87 4.51
C ARG A 58 5.97 -8.27 4.18
N GLY A 59 5.96 -8.57 2.89
CA GLY A 59 6.37 -9.88 2.46
C GLY A 59 7.88 -9.94 2.34
N GLY A 60 8.44 -10.93 2.95
CA GLY A 60 9.85 -11.21 2.78
C GLY A 60 10.81 -10.35 3.56
N ALA A 61 10.39 -9.26 4.01
CA ALA A 61 11.36 -8.41 4.64
C ALA A 61 11.38 -8.61 6.05
N LYS A 62 12.51 -8.53 6.63
CA LYS A 62 12.48 -8.76 7.82
C LYS A 62 12.63 -7.62 8.38
N THR A 63 12.25 -6.99 8.64
CA THR A 63 12.45 -5.84 9.15
C THR A 63 12.36 -5.74 10.38
#